data_2e5e3c7b61c453507a32c5aeb66eb846
#
_entry.id   2e5e3c7b61c453507a32c5aeb66eb846
#
_cell.length_a   1.000
_cell.length_b   1.000
_cell.length_c   1.000
_cell.angle_alpha   90.00
_cell.angle_beta   90.00
_cell.angle_gamma   90.00
#
_symmetry.space_group_name_H-M   'P 1'
#
loop_
_entity.id
_entity.type
_entity.pdbx_description
1 polymer ?
#
loop_
_entity_poly.entity_id
_entity_poly.type
_entity_poly.pdbx_seq_one_letter_code
_entity_poly.pdbx_strand_id
1 'polypeptide(L)'
;LLIIGIMVGYMSSSVVSLLNFFATEEGVKSYIIWGMGNFGGVSMEHIPMFMAIVSIGIFCSLLLMKPLNALLLGAQYAESLGFNTQRIRNYLLVVTGLLSAITTAFCGPIGFIGLAVPHIARLLLTTENHRLLLPSTILSGALIALLCNLICYLPGEGGIIPLNAVTPLIGAPVVIYVLMKSKG
;
A
#
# COMPACT_ATOMS: atom_id res chain seq x y z
N LEU A 1 2.90 0.84 -21.59
CA LEU A 1 2.19 1.17 -20.34
C LEU A 1 3.14 1.67 -19.25
N LEU A 2 4.26 1.00 -18.97
CA LEU A 2 5.23 1.41 -17.94
C LEU A 2 5.78 2.83 -18.20
N ILE A 3 6.22 3.10 -19.43
CA ILE A 3 6.77 4.41 -19.83
C ILE A 3 5.73 5.52 -19.64
N ILE A 4 4.48 5.28 -20.03
CA ILE A 4 3.38 6.23 -19.85
C ILE A 4 3.18 6.52 -18.36
N GLY A 5 3.18 5.50 -17.50
CA GLY A 5 3.08 5.69 -16.04
C GLY A 5 4.21 6.55 -15.47
N ILE A 6 5.44 6.31 -15.91
CA ILE A 6 6.60 7.11 -15.51
C ILE A 6 6.46 8.58 -15.97
N MET A 7 6.03 8.81 -17.21
CA MET A 7 5.83 10.17 -17.73
C MET A 7 4.73 10.92 -16.98
N VAL A 8 3.61 10.26 -16.67
CA VAL A 8 2.54 10.85 -15.84
C VAL A 8 3.07 11.17 -14.44
N GLY A 9 3.91 10.31 -13.86
CA GLY A 9 4.57 10.56 -12.59
C GLY A 9 5.47 11.82 -12.62
N TYR A 10 6.28 11.98 -13.66
CA TYR A 10 7.11 13.18 -13.83
C TYR A 10 6.27 14.44 -14.03
N MET A 11 5.19 14.37 -14.83
CA MET A 11 4.27 15.51 -14.98
C MET A 11 3.66 15.91 -13.63
N SER A 12 3.15 14.95 -12.87
CA SER A 12 2.58 15.20 -11.53
C SER A 12 3.62 15.83 -10.59
N SER A 13 4.85 15.30 -10.57
CA SER A 13 5.95 15.83 -9.76
C SER A 13 6.30 17.28 -10.15
N SER A 14 6.33 17.58 -11.46
CA SER A 14 6.59 18.94 -11.95
C SER A 14 5.51 19.92 -11.52
N VAL A 15 4.23 19.52 -11.61
CA VAL A 15 3.11 20.35 -11.15
C VAL A 15 3.20 20.60 -9.64
N VAL A 16 3.49 19.57 -8.84
CA VAL A 16 3.68 19.71 -7.40
C VAL A 16 4.86 20.64 -7.06
N SER A 17 5.98 20.53 -7.78
CA SER A 17 7.14 21.41 -7.60
C SER A 17 6.78 22.86 -7.90
N LEU A 18 6.00 23.08 -8.96
CA LEU A 18 5.55 24.42 -9.34
C LEU A 18 4.59 25.02 -8.30
N LEU A 19 3.67 24.21 -7.78
CA LEU A 19 2.78 24.63 -6.70
C LEU A 19 3.55 24.97 -5.42
N ASN A 20 4.56 24.17 -5.06
CA ASN A 20 5.41 24.44 -3.90
C ASN A 20 6.23 25.72 -4.07
N PHE A 21 6.65 26.08 -5.28
CA PHE A 21 7.35 27.33 -5.56
C PHE A 21 6.51 28.58 -5.25
N PHE A 22 5.20 28.50 -5.51
CA PHE A 22 4.26 29.60 -5.23
C PHE A 22 3.58 29.49 -3.86
N ALA A 23 3.81 28.42 -3.11
CA ALA A 23 3.18 28.20 -1.81
C ALA A 23 3.82 29.03 -0.70
N THR A 24 3.08 29.23 0.37
CA THR A 24 3.62 29.83 1.62
C THR A 24 4.56 28.84 2.32
N GLU A 25 5.47 29.35 3.16
CA GLU A 25 6.37 28.51 3.96
C GLU A 25 5.63 27.46 4.80
N GLU A 26 4.47 27.85 5.37
CA GLU A 26 3.62 26.94 6.14
C GLU A 26 3.01 25.84 5.26
N GLY A 27 2.60 26.16 4.04
CA GLY A 27 2.07 25.21 3.07
C GLY A 27 3.12 24.17 2.65
N VAL A 28 4.34 24.65 2.34
CA VAL A 28 5.46 23.77 2.00
C VAL A 28 5.82 22.86 3.17
N LYS A 29 5.89 23.40 4.39
CA LYS A 29 6.16 22.61 5.61
C LYS A 29 5.11 21.54 5.84
N SER A 30 3.83 21.88 5.70
CA SER A 30 2.71 20.93 5.85
C SER A 30 2.79 19.82 4.82
N TYR A 31 3.11 20.15 3.56
CA TYR A 31 3.29 19.16 2.50
C TYR A 31 4.46 18.19 2.79
N ILE A 32 5.59 18.73 3.25
CA ILE A 32 6.76 17.90 3.62
C ILE A 32 6.40 16.95 4.77
N ILE A 33 5.76 17.46 5.83
CA ILE A 33 5.35 16.64 6.99
C ILE A 33 4.37 15.53 6.55
N TRP A 34 3.38 15.88 5.72
CA TRP A 34 2.46 14.88 5.15
C TRP A 34 3.19 13.83 4.31
N GLY A 35 4.16 14.24 3.47
CA GLY A 35 4.97 13.34 2.64
C GLY A 35 5.88 12.38 3.42
N MET A 36 6.19 12.71 4.67
CA MET A 36 6.98 11.85 5.57
C MET A 36 6.21 10.62 6.07
N GLY A 37 4.87 10.62 5.97
CA GLY A 37 4.01 9.54 6.42
C GLY A 37 3.85 9.50 7.94
N ASN A 38 2.59 9.43 8.39
CA ASN A 38 2.26 9.35 9.82
C ASN A 38 0.90 8.68 10.02
N PHE A 39 0.82 7.64 10.84
CA PHE A 39 -0.46 7.03 11.21
C PHE A 39 -1.27 7.86 12.20
N GLY A 40 -0.65 8.77 12.93
CA GLY A 40 -1.33 9.71 13.83
C GLY A 40 -2.02 10.89 13.13
N GLY A 41 -1.93 11.00 11.80
CA GLY A 41 -2.54 12.10 11.05
C GLY A 41 -4.07 12.07 10.95
N VAL A 42 -4.71 10.95 11.33
CA VAL A 42 -6.17 10.80 11.30
C VAL A 42 -6.76 11.40 12.56
N SER A 43 -7.48 12.53 12.46
CA SER A 43 -8.19 13.11 13.61
C SER A 43 -9.35 12.20 14.06
N MET A 44 -9.70 12.27 15.37
CA MET A 44 -10.78 11.46 15.93
C MET A 44 -12.12 11.64 15.21
N GLU A 45 -12.37 12.80 14.66
CA GLU A 45 -13.59 13.11 13.90
C GLU A 45 -13.66 12.34 12.58
N HIS A 46 -12.51 12.08 11.94
CA HIS A 46 -12.43 11.38 10.65
C HIS A 46 -12.24 9.87 10.76
N ILE A 47 -11.94 9.34 11.95
CA ILE A 47 -11.77 7.91 12.19
C ILE A 47 -12.98 7.08 11.74
N PRO A 48 -14.24 7.43 12.04
CA PRO A 48 -15.38 6.61 11.62
C PRO A 48 -15.50 6.50 10.09
N MET A 49 -15.27 7.61 9.39
CA MET A 49 -15.31 7.64 7.92
C MET A 49 -14.15 6.81 7.34
N PHE A 50 -12.95 6.99 7.87
CA PHE A 50 -11.76 6.23 7.45
C PHE A 50 -11.96 4.72 7.65
N MET A 51 -12.42 4.31 8.84
CA MET A 51 -12.73 2.92 9.18
C MET A 51 -13.79 2.32 8.25
N ALA A 52 -14.87 3.06 7.96
CA ALA A 52 -15.93 2.59 7.07
C ALA A 52 -15.40 2.31 5.66
N ILE A 53 -14.66 3.26 5.06
CA ILE A 53 -14.13 3.11 3.71
C ILE A 53 -13.10 1.97 3.63
N VAL A 54 -12.18 1.89 4.60
CA VAL A 54 -11.17 0.82 4.65
C VAL A 54 -11.84 -0.55 4.83
N SER A 55 -12.84 -0.66 5.71
CA SER A 55 -13.57 -1.91 5.93
C SER A 55 -14.31 -2.38 4.68
N ILE A 56 -14.97 -1.46 3.97
CA ILE A 56 -15.61 -1.76 2.68
C ILE A 56 -14.57 -2.21 1.66
N GLY A 57 -13.45 -1.52 1.54
CA GLY A 57 -12.37 -1.87 0.61
C GLY A 57 -11.77 -3.25 0.90
N ILE A 58 -11.52 -3.56 2.17
CA ILE A 58 -11.06 -4.89 2.60
C ILE A 58 -12.11 -5.95 2.27
N PHE A 59 -13.38 -5.71 2.59
CA PHE A 59 -14.46 -6.64 2.28
C PHE A 59 -14.57 -6.91 0.78
N CYS A 60 -14.52 -5.87 -0.05
CA CYS A 60 -14.50 -6.00 -1.51
C CYS A 60 -13.28 -6.80 -2.00
N SER A 61 -12.10 -6.59 -1.41
CA SER A 61 -10.89 -7.35 -1.78
C SER A 61 -11.01 -8.83 -1.42
N LEU A 62 -11.65 -9.16 -0.29
CA LEU A 62 -11.90 -10.54 0.13
C LEU A 62 -12.87 -11.27 -0.83
N LEU A 63 -13.86 -10.58 -1.40
CA LEU A 63 -14.75 -11.14 -2.41
C LEU A 63 -14.03 -11.53 -3.70
N LEU A 64 -12.91 -10.89 -4.00
CA LEU A 64 -12.09 -11.15 -5.19
C LEU A 64 -11.16 -12.36 -5.06
N MET A 65 -11.09 -13.05 -3.91
CA MET A 65 -10.21 -14.20 -3.71
C MET A 65 -10.44 -15.33 -4.74
N LYS A 66 -11.70 -15.65 -5.03
CA LYS A 66 -12.04 -16.72 -6.00
C LYS A 66 -11.61 -16.35 -7.44
N PRO A 67 -11.99 -15.17 -7.97
CA PRO A 67 -11.52 -14.73 -9.29
C PRO A 67 -9.99 -14.62 -9.37
N LEU A 68 -9.32 -14.15 -8.32
CA LEU A 68 -7.86 -14.06 -8.30
C LEU A 68 -7.20 -15.44 -8.38
N ASN A 69 -7.73 -16.44 -7.67
CA ASN A 69 -7.22 -17.82 -7.78
C ASN A 69 -7.42 -18.41 -9.17
N ALA A 70 -8.54 -18.10 -9.84
CA ALA A 70 -8.75 -18.53 -11.22
C ALA A 70 -7.72 -17.88 -12.16
N LEU A 71 -7.39 -16.60 -11.96
CA LEU A 71 -6.39 -15.88 -12.76
C LEU A 71 -4.96 -16.41 -12.58
N LEU A 72 -4.62 -17.07 -11.45
CA LEU A 72 -3.32 -17.73 -11.27
C LEU A 72 -3.08 -18.85 -12.31
N LEU A 73 -4.15 -19.49 -12.76
CA LEU A 73 -4.10 -20.57 -13.77
C LEU A 73 -4.07 -20.03 -15.21
N GLY A 74 -4.13 -18.70 -15.35
CA GLY A 74 -4.12 -17.99 -16.63
C GLY A 74 -5.48 -17.39 -17.01
N ALA A 75 -5.43 -16.33 -17.82
CA ALA A 75 -6.62 -15.59 -18.23
C ALA A 75 -7.62 -16.47 -19.02
N GLN A 76 -7.12 -17.29 -19.96
CA GLN A 76 -7.95 -18.18 -20.77
C GLN A 76 -8.68 -19.22 -19.92
N TYR A 77 -7.99 -19.77 -18.90
CA TYR A 77 -8.58 -20.71 -17.97
C TYR A 77 -9.66 -20.05 -17.10
N ALA A 78 -9.41 -18.84 -16.60
CA ALA A 78 -10.40 -18.07 -15.85
C ALA A 78 -11.65 -17.78 -16.69
N GLU A 79 -11.49 -17.47 -17.98
CA GLU A 79 -12.61 -17.25 -18.92
C GLU A 79 -13.40 -18.54 -19.18
N SER A 80 -12.74 -19.68 -19.30
CA SER A 80 -13.43 -20.98 -19.43
C SER A 80 -14.26 -21.37 -18.21
N LEU A 81 -13.89 -20.85 -17.02
CA LEU A 81 -14.68 -20.97 -15.79
C LEU A 81 -15.81 -19.94 -15.67
N GLY A 82 -16.03 -19.12 -16.71
CA GLY A 82 -17.09 -18.11 -16.74
C GLY A 82 -16.71 -16.77 -16.10
N PHE A 83 -15.45 -16.56 -15.72
CA PHE A 83 -14.99 -15.28 -15.20
C PHE A 83 -14.66 -14.29 -16.31
N ASN A 84 -15.20 -13.09 -16.25
CA ASN A 84 -14.81 -12.00 -17.15
C ASN A 84 -13.55 -11.32 -16.62
N THR A 85 -12.40 -11.64 -17.22
CA THR A 85 -11.07 -11.17 -16.80
C THR A 85 -10.96 -9.64 -16.80
N GLN A 86 -11.59 -8.98 -17.79
CA GLN A 86 -11.58 -7.52 -17.87
C GLN A 86 -12.36 -6.86 -16.71
N ARG A 87 -13.52 -7.42 -16.35
CA ARG A 87 -14.30 -6.93 -15.19
C ARG A 87 -13.54 -7.13 -13.89
N ILE A 88 -12.89 -8.28 -13.68
CA ILE A 88 -12.07 -8.55 -12.50
C ILE A 88 -10.96 -7.51 -12.40
N ARG A 89 -10.25 -7.23 -13.50
CA ARG A 89 -9.18 -6.23 -13.55
C ARG A 89 -9.70 -4.84 -13.18
N ASN A 90 -10.85 -4.44 -13.72
CA ASN A 90 -11.43 -3.14 -13.41
C ASN A 90 -11.85 -3.04 -11.94
N TYR A 91 -12.46 -4.08 -11.37
CA TYR A 91 -12.78 -4.12 -9.93
C TYR A 91 -11.53 -4.06 -9.05
N LEU A 92 -10.47 -4.78 -9.41
CA LEU A 92 -9.20 -4.70 -8.69
C LEU A 92 -8.63 -3.27 -8.71
N LEU A 93 -8.62 -2.62 -9.87
CA LEU A 93 -8.14 -1.24 -9.99
C LEU A 93 -8.94 -0.27 -9.13
N VAL A 94 -10.27 -0.40 -9.10
CA VAL A 94 -11.13 0.47 -8.28
C VAL A 94 -10.89 0.20 -6.79
N VAL A 95 -10.89 -1.06 -6.35
CA VAL A 95 -10.72 -1.41 -4.93
C VAL A 95 -9.33 -1.03 -4.41
N THR A 96 -8.28 -1.35 -5.17
CA THR A 96 -6.89 -1.00 -4.78
C THR A 96 -6.67 0.50 -4.84
N GLY A 97 -7.21 1.19 -5.85
CA GLY A 97 -7.16 2.63 -5.98
C GLY A 97 -7.87 3.33 -4.81
N LEU A 98 -9.07 2.88 -4.42
CA LEU A 98 -9.79 3.42 -3.27
C LEU A 98 -9.02 3.26 -1.97
N LEU A 99 -8.51 2.05 -1.69
CA LEU A 99 -7.72 1.77 -0.49
C LEU A 99 -6.43 2.60 -0.45
N SER A 100 -5.72 2.71 -1.57
CA SER A 100 -4.52 3.53 -1.67
C SER A 100 -4.83 5.02 -1.51
N ALA A 101 -5.89 5.52 -2.14
CA ALA A 101 -6.28 6.92 -2.07
C ALA A 101 -6.60 7.35 -0.64
N ILE A 102 -7.45 6.58 0.06
CA ILE A 102 -7.86 6.92 1.42
C ILE A 102 -6.67 6.85 2.41
N THR A 103 -5.84 5.81 2.31
CA THR A 103 -4.66 5.69 3.17
C THR A 103 -3.66 6.80 2.91
N THR A 104 -3.37 7.11 1.65
CA THR A 104 -2.44 8.19 1.29
C THR A 104 -2.98 9.57 1.70
N ALA A 105 -4.27 9.82 1.54
CA ALA A 105 -4.87 11.11 1.91
C ALA A 105 -4.70 11.41 3.40
N PHE A 106 -4.92 10.43 4.27
CA PHE A 106 -4.89 10.61 5.72
C PHE A 106 -3.53 10.34 6.37
N CYS A 107 -2.80 9.32 5.90
CA CYS A 107 -1.53 8.90 6.51
C CYS A 107 -0.31 9.35 5.73
N GLY A 108 -0.49 9.99 4.57
CA GLY A 108 0.59 10.29 3.64
C GLY A 108 0.99 9.08 2.78
N PRO A 109 1.88 9.30 1.79
CA PRO A 109 2.38 8.24 0.92
C PRO A 109 3.35 7.32 1.70
N ILE A 110 2.88 6.16 2.15
CA ILE A 110 3.69 5.17 2.88
C ILE A 110 4.27 4.16 1.87
N GLY A 111 5.60 4.15 1.77
CA GLY A 111 6.32 3.25 0.89
C GLY A 111 6.70 1.92 1.53
N PHE A 112 7.15 0.96 0.71
CA PHE A 112 7.73 -0.33 1.07
C PHE A 112 6.81 -1.35 1.74
N ILE A 113 5.89 -0.98 2.64
CA ILE A 113 4.98 -1.92 3.30
C ILE A 113 4.18 -2.73 2.28
N GLY A 114 3.59 -2.05 1.29
CA GLY A 114 2.79 -2.69 0.25
C GLY A 114 3.57 -3.67 -0.64
N LEU A 115 4.87 -3.49 -0.78
CA LEU A 115 5.74 -4.41 -1.53
C LEU A 115 6.27 -5.54 -0.65
N ALA A 116 6.76 -5.23 0.56
CA ALA A 116 7.41 -6.21 1.43
C ALA A 116 6.41 -7.21 2.03
N VAL A 117 5.26 -6.74 2.50
CA VAL A 117 4.29 -7.57 3.23
C VAL A 117 3.75 -8.75 2.43
N PRO A 118 3.29 -8.60 1.16
CA PRO A 118 2.83 -9.74 0.38
C PRO A 118 3.93 -10.79 0.15
N HIS A 119 5.18 -10.35 0.00
CA HIS A 119 6.32 -11.26 -0.13
C HIS A 119 6.61 -12.01 1.16
N ILE A 120 6.55 -11.33 2.31
CA ILE A 120 6.67 -11.97 3.64
C ILE A 120 5.56 -13.01 3.82
N ALA A 121 4.32 -12.65 3.52
CA ALA A 121 3.18 -13.57 3.65
C ALA A 121 3.35 -14.83 2.77
N ARG A 122 3.83 -14.67 1.53
CA ARG A 122 4.12 -15.81 0.63
C ARG A 122 5.25 -16.69 1.15
N LEU A 123 6.31 -16.12 1.71
CA LEU A 123 7.42 -16.87 2.30
C LEU A 123 6.98 -17.68 3.51
N LEU A 124 6.13 -17.10 4.36
CA LEU A 124 5.63 -17.77 5.57
C LEU A 124 4.65 -18.89 5.26
N LEU A 125 3.76 -18.67 4.31
CA LEU A 125 2.69 -19.62 3.97
C LEU A 125 3.08 -20.63 2.91
N THR A 126 4.14 -20.38 2.14
CA THR A 126 4.58 -21.21 1.00
C THR A 126 3.43 -21.55 0.04
N THR A 127 2.45 -20.66 -0.12
CA THR A 127 1.26 -20.87 -0.94
C THR A 127 0.92 -19.62 -1.77
N GLU A 128 0.38 -19.87 -2.97
CA GLU A 128 -0.14 -18.83 -3.85
C GLU A 128 -1.67 -18.67 -3.71
N ASN A 129 -2.32 -19.51 -2.89
CA ASN A 129 -3.77 -19.49 -2.72
C ASN A 129 -4.23 -18.19 -2.03
N HIS A 130 -4.94 -17.34 -2.75
CA HIS A 130 -5.42 -16.05 -2.25
C HIS A 130 -6.39 -16.16 -1.07
N ARG A 131 -7.02 -17.32 -0.84
CA ARG A 131 -7.86 -17.53 0.35
C ARG A 131 -7.08 -17.49 1.65
N LEU A 132 -5.82 -17.95 1.62
CA LEU A 132 -4.91 -17.88 2.75
C LEU A 132 -4.01 -16.64 2.67
N LEU A 133 -3.56 -16.31 1.46
CA LEU A 133 -2.60 -15.24 1.25
C LEU A 133 -3.19 -13.86 1.58
N LEU A 134 -4.42 -13.55 1.16
CA LEU A 134 -5.04 -12.24 1.41
C LEU A 134 -5.24 -11.96 2.91
N PRO A 135 -5.91 -12.82 3.70
CA PRO A 135 -6.04 -12.59 5.14
C PRO A 135 -4.69 -12.50 5.85
N SER A 136 -3.74 -13.34 5.49
CA SER A 136 -2.39 -13.32 6.08
C SER A 136 -1.62 -12.06 5.72
N THR A 137 -1.78 -11.55 4.49
CA THR A 137 -1.20 -10.28 4.07
C THR A 137 -1.80 -9.11 4.88
N ILE A 138 -3.10 -9.11 5.12
CA ILE A 138 -3.77 -8.09 5.93
C ILE A 138 -3.24 -8.12 7.36
N LEU A 139 -3.18 -9.30 8.00
CA LEU A 139 -2.71 -9.44 9.37
C LEU A 139 -1.23 -9.11 9.53
N SER A 140 -0.38 -9.64 8.64
CA SER A 140 1.06 -9.34 8.67
C SER A 140 1.34 -7.88 8.34
N GLY A 141 0.57 -7.28 7.44
CA GLY A 141 0.64 -5.84 7.14
C GLY A 141 0.29 -4.98 8.33
N ALA A 142 -0.79 -5.30 9.03
CA ALA A 142 -1.18 -4.60 10.26
C ALA A 142 -0.09 -4.74 11.34
N LEU A 143 0.45 -5.95 11.54
CA LEU A 143 1.51 -6.18 12.52
C LEU A 143 2.78 -5.39 12.19
N ILE A 144 3.24 -5.43 10.95
CA ILE A 144 4.44 -4.70 10.51
C ILE A 144 4.22 -3.19 10.61
N ALA A 145 3.04 -2.70 10.22
CA ALA A 145 2.70 -1.28 10.34
C ALA A 145 2.73 -0.82 11.81
N LEU A 146 2.17 -1.61 12.73
CA LEU A 146 2.22 -1.33 14.18
C LEU A 146 3.65 -1.36 14.71
N LEU A 147 4.48 -2.33 14.31
CA LEU A 147 5.89 -2.39 14.71
C LEU A 147 6.67 -1.17 14.20
N CYS A 148 6.50 -0.79 12.92
CA CYS A 148 7.10 0.42 12.37
C CYS A 148 6.67 1.67 13.15
N ASN A 149 5.38 1.77 13.45
CA ASN A 149 4.84 2.88 14.22
C ASN A 149 5.43 2.94 15.64
N LEU A 150 5.55 1.79 16.32
CA LEU A 150 6.18 1.72 17.64
C LEU A 150 7.64 2.21 17.60
N ILE A 151 8.41 1.80 16.57
CA ILE A 151 9.78 2.26 16.37
C ILE A 151 9.85 3.78 16.16
N CYS A 152 8.88 4.37 15.47
CA CYS A 152 8.81 5.82 15.25
C CYS A 152 8.65 6.60 16.57
N TYR A 153 8.07 6.00 17.60
CA TYR A 153 7.87 6.63 18.92
C TYR A 153 8.97 6.30 19.94
N LEU A 154 9.93 5.41 19.63
CA LEU A 154 11.00 5.02 20.56
C LEU A 154 11.91 6.18 21.02
N PRO A 155 12.23 7.21 20.21
CA PRO A 155 13.11 8.31 20.65
C PRO A 155 12.55 9.16 21.78
N GLY A 156 11.27 9.03 22.15
CA GLY A 156 10.67 9.74 23.29
C GLY A 156 10.70 11.27 23.12
N GLU A 157 11.35 11.97 24.01
CA GLU A 157 11.41 13.44 24.01
C GLU A 157 12.14 14.05 22.79
N GLY A 158 12.86 13.25 22.01
CA GLY A 158 13.59 13.70 20.81
C GLY A 158 12.72 13.93 19.57
N GLY A 159 11.42 13.67 19.64
CA GLY A 159 10.48 13.81 18.51
C GLY A 159 10.07 12.47 17.89
N ILE A 160 9.15 12.53 16.94
CA ILE A 160 8.63 11.35 16.23
C ILE A 160 9.43 11.15 14.94
N ILE A 161 10.02 9.97 14.77
CA ILE A 161 10.71 9.61 13.51
C ILE A 161 9.65 9.45 12.40
N PRO A 162 9.87 10.02 11.20
CA PRO A 162 8.98 9.82 10.07
C PRO A 162 8.84 8.35 9.70
N LEU A 163 7.62 7.90 9.40
CA LEU A 163 7.34 6.50 9.07
C LEU A 163 8.12 6.05 7.82
N ASN A 164 8.23 6.93 6.81
CA ASN A 164 8.98 6.67 5.59
C ASN A 164 10.51 6.59 5.78
N ALA A 165 11.05 6.92 6.94
CA ALA A 165 12.44 6.64 7.29
C ALA A 165 12.61 5.21 7.85
N VAL A 166 11.60 4.69 8.55
CA VAL A 166 11.65 3.36 9.19
C VAL A 166 11.24 2.25 8.23
N THR A 167 10.19 2.45 7.43
CA THR A 167 9.62 1.40 6.57
C THR A 167 10.60 0.85 5.52
N PRO A 168 11.48 1.64 4.86
CA PRO A 168 12.47 1.12 3.96
C PRO A 168 13.56 0.30 4.65
N LEU A 169 13.94 0.68 5.87
CA LEU A 169 14.96 -0.05 6.64
C LEU A 169 14.52 -1.48 6.96
N ILE A 170 13.22 -1.69 7.16
CA ILE A 170 12.64 -3.02 7.40
C ILE A 170 12.29 -3.70 6.07
N GLY A 171 11.68 -2.95 5.14
CA GLY A 171 11.14 -3.52 3.90
C GLY A 171 12.21 -3.86 2.86
N ALA A 172 13.23 -3.04 2.69
CA ALA A 172 14.24 -3.26 1.64
C ALA A 172 15.05 -4.55 1.85
N PRO A 173 15.55 -4.89 3.05
CA PRO A 173 16.26 -6.16 3.26
C PRO A 173 15.40 -7.38 2.92
N VAL A 174 14.11 -7.33 3.26
CA VAL A 174 13.17 -8.42 2.97
C VAL A 174 12.98 -8.59 1.46
N VAL A 175 12.75 -7.49 0.74
CA VAL A 175 12.57 -7.53 -0.73
C VAL A 175 13.85 -8.02 -1.41
N ILE A 176 15.02 -7.55 -0.98
CA ILE A 176 16.32 -8.00 -1.52
C ILE A 176 16.49 -9.51 -1.29
N TYR A 177 16.23 -9.99 -0.07
CA TYR A 177 16.32 -11.42 0.26
C TYR A 177 15.42 -12.28 -0.63
N VAL A 178 14.17 -11.85 -0.83
CA VAL A 178 13.19 -12.55 -1.69
C VAL A 178 13.68 -12.61 -3.14
N LEU A 179 14.17 -11.49 -3.67
CA LEU A 179 14.67 -11.43 -5.05
C LEU A 179 15.91 -12.30 -5.26
N MET A 180 16.79 -12.37 -4.27
CA MET A 180 17.97 -13.25 -4.32
C MET A 180 17.56 -14.74 -4.30
N LYS A 181 16.58 -15.09 -3.45
CA LYS A 181 16.12 -16.49 -3.34
C LYS A 181 15.29 -16.94 -4.57
N SER A 182 14.62 -16.03 -5.25
CA SER A 182 13.83 -16.33 -6.45
C SER A 182 14.69 -16.61 -7.70
N LYS A 183 15.99 -16.26 -7.66
CA LYS A 183 16.95 -16.46 -8.79
C LYS A 183 17.82 -17.72 -8.64
N GLY A 184 17.78 -18.42 -7.54
CA GLY A 184 18.45 -19.70 -7.29
C GLY A 184 17.47 -20.85 -7.29
#